data_5e4f09a82a3a96a17c9a1166d39312a2
#
_entry.id   5e4f09a82a3a96a17c9a1166d39312a2
#
_cell.length_a   1.000
_cell.length_b   1.000
_cell.length_c   1.000
_cell.angle_alpha   90.00
_cell.angle_beta   90.00
_cell.angle_gamma   90.00
#
_symmetry.space_group_name_H-M   'P 1'
#
loop_
_entity.id
_entity.type
_entity.pdbx_description
1 polymer ?
#
loop_
_entity_poly.entity_id
_entity_poly.type
_entity_poly.pdbx_seq_one_letter_code
_entity_poly.pdbx_strand_id
1 'polypeptide(L)'
;MSKETILVHLPGYRDPELVPTIKDALANAKYPKRIHFGICRQYHPEDGFDNLDEFRNDKRFHIMDVLYTEAQGLPWARAQINENLLTDQDYILQLDSHHRFAKGWDETLIEMHNQREKQGYKPILAAYLPLYTPFDDPGGRTMEPWQQQFVCFYPHGTIFIRPGLLHGWQDMTEPPFSRFLSGHFCFARAEWAKEIKHDPDIYFSGEEINLTVRSYTHGYDMFHPHKLVVWHSTMREERSGILKWDDDAKRGVEWWAKQDYARKKIRCLFRTEEGIDLTGYDLGTVRTLADYETYAGVNFKEKSVQKYTLDNDYPPTSVDSPWSKSFYHLVTVHRNELPGDDYKSILIAFDDENGMAVNSRYIDGYQLQQFLENKGPIHYEEYFQYFDKKPVKMVAWAISETRGWAERIEHRIWSKYITHIIM
;
A
#
# COMPACT_ATOMS: atom_id res chain seq x y z
N MET A 1 -7.04 -21.86 -27.29
CA MET A 1 -6.77 -20.48 -26.86
C MET A 1 -7.91 -20.05 -25.94
N SER A 2 -7.63 -19.60 -24.75
CA SER A 2 -8.64 -19.08 -23.82
C SER A 2 -9.48 -17.99 -24.51
N LYS A 3 -10.80 -18.01 -24.29
CA LYS A 3 -11.71 -16.95 -24.74
C LYS A 3 -11.96 -15.94 -23.60
N GLU A 4 -11.27 -16.11 -22.49
CA GLU A 4 -11.48 -15.38 -21.24
C GLU A 4 -11.19 -13.89 -21.40
N THR A 5 -12.02 -13.09 -20.78
CA THR A 5 -12.01 -11.63 -20.81
C THR A 5 -11.50 -11.07 -19.48
N ILE A 6 -10.89 -9.91 -19.53
CA ILE A 6 -10.37 -9.20 -18.34
C ILE A 6 -11.03 -7.84 -18.23
N LEU A 7 -11.61 -7.51 -17.07
CA LEU A 7 -11.95 -6.13 -16.72
C LEU A 7 -10.73 -5.47 -16.07
N VAL A 8 -10.17 -4.46 -16.71
CA VAL A 8 -9.20 -3.55 -16.10
C VAL A 8 -9.99 -2.50 -15.31
N HIS A 9 -9.82 -2.51 -14.00
CA HIS A 9 -10.57 -1.72 -13.03
C HIS A 9 -9.75 -0.48 -12.65
N LEU A 10 -10.17 0.71 -13.10
CA LEU A 10 -9.44 1.97 -13.02
C LEU A 10 -10.22 3.08 -12.29
N PRO A 11 -10.01 3.31 -11.00
CA PRO A 11 -10.43 4.54 -10.33
C PRO A 11 -9.43 5.67 -10.64
N GLY A 12 -9.85 6.69 -11.37
CA GLY A 12 -9.02 7.87 -11.68
C GLY A 12 -9.51 9.10 -10.92
N TYR A 13 -8.67 9.75 -10.14
CA TYR A 13 -8.96 11.03 -9.49
C TYR A 13 -8.04 12.11 -10.07
N ARG A 14 -8.56 12.89 -11.04
CA ARG A 14 -7.85 14.01 -11.65
C ARG A 14 -6.42 13.63 -12.09
N ASP A 15 -6.28 12.49 -12.78
CA ASP A 15 -4.98 11.89 -13.07
C ASP A 15 -4.64 11.97 -14.57
N PRO A 16 -3.57 12.67 -14.96
CA PRO A 16 -3.14 12.76 -16.34
C PRO A 16 -2.63 11.44 -16.92
N GLU A 17 -2.27 10.48 -16.06
CA GLU A 17 -1.82 9.15 -16.48
C GLU A 17 -2.96 8.17 -16.82
N LEU A 18 -4.23 8.53 -16.59
CA LEU A 18 -5.37 7.66 -16.86
C LEU A 18 -5.44 7.26 -18.35
N VAL A 19 -5.38 8.22 -19.26
CA VAL A 19 -5.42 7.95 -20.72
C VAL A 19 -4.16 7.22 -21.19
N PRO A 20 -2.94 7.62 -20.83
CA PRO A 20 -1.72 6.85 -21.12
C PRO A 20 -1.77 5.41 -20.63
N THR A 21 -2.28 5.15 -19.42
CA THR A 21 -2.44 3.80 -18.86
C THR A 21 -3.35 2.92 -19.72
N ILE A 22 -4.49 3.44 -20.15
CA ILE A 22 -5.44 2.73 -21.02
C ILE A 22 -4.76 2.36 -22.36
N LYS A 23 -4.10 3.34 -22.99
CA LYS A 23 -3.43 3.15 -24.27
C LYS A 23 -2.31 2.14 -24.19
N ASP A 24 -1.50 2.22 -23.15
CA ASP A 24 -0.37 1.31 -22.93
C ASP A 24 -0.86 -0.12 -22.66
N ALA A 25 -1.93 -0.28 -21.85
CA ALA A 25 -2.56 -1.57 -21.60
C ALA A 25 -3.00 -2.26 -22.90
N LEU A 26 -3.70 -1.53 -23.79
CA LEU A 26 -4.17 -2.06 -25.08
C LEU A 26 -3.02 -2.34 -26.05
N ALA A 27 -2.03 -1.48 -26.13
CA ALA A 27 -0.89 -1.60 -27.04
C ALA A 27 -0.01 -2.82 -26.69
N ASN A 28 0.08 -3.17 -25.41
CA ASN A 28 0.92 -4.27 -24.94
C ASN A 28 0.15 -5.57 -24.68
N ALA A 29 -1.17 -5.58 -24.72
CA ALA A 29 -1.94 -6.80 -24.59
C ALA A 29 -1.73 -7.72 -25.80
N LYS A 30 -1.64 -9.03 -25.54
CA LYS A 30 -1.62 -10.06 -26.61
C LYS A 30 -2.99 -10.17 -27.29
N TYR A 31 -4.07 -9.99 -26.51
CA TYR A 31 -5.43 -10.09 -27.00
C TYR A 31 -6.26 -8.84 -26.66
N PRO A 32 -5.94 -7.66 -27.23
CA PRO A 32 -6.56 -6.40 -26.82
C PRO A 32 -8.10 -6.37 -26.97
N LYS A 33 -8.67 -7.20 -27.84
CA LYS A 33 -10.13 -7.32 -28.00
C LYS A 33 -10.85 -7.99 -26.81
N ARG A 34 -10.11 -8.60 -25.89
CA ARG A 34 -10.64 -9.24 -24.68
C ARG A 34 -10.48 -8.38 -23.43
N ILE A 35 -9.86 -7.21 -23.58
CA ILE A 35 -9.64 -6.28 -22.48
C ILE A 35 -10.81 -5.32 -22.45
N HIS A 36 -11.52 -5.30 -21.34
CA HIS A 36 -12.57 -4.38 -20.99
C HIS A 36 -12.06 -3.39 -19.93
N PHE A 37 -12.66 -2.25 -19.83
CA PHE A 37 -12.30 -1.23 -18.85
C PHE A 37 -13.53 -0.82 -18.05
N GLY A 38 -13.43 -0.90 -16.72
CA GLY A 38 -14.37 -0.29 -15.78
C GLY A 38 -13.70 0.93 -15.16
N ILE A 39 -14.17 2.12 -15.49
CA ILE A 39 -13.51 3.37 -15.13
C ILE A 39 -14.44 4.25 -14.32
N CYS A 40 -14.03 4.59 -13.10
CA CYS A 40 -14.63 5.67 -12.32
C CYS A 40 -13.73 6.92 -12.46
N ARG A 41 -14.06 7.78 -13.42
CA ARG A 41 -13.34 9.03 -13.67
C ARG A 41 -13.87 10.12 -12.75
N GLN A 42 -13.08 10.52 -11.76
CA GLN A 42 -13.41 11.59 -10.82
C GLN A 42 -12.71 12.87 -11.31
N TYR A 43 -13.41 13.67 -12.11
CA TYR A 43 -12.87 14.75 -12.92
C TYR A 43 -13.15 16.15 -12.34
N HIS A 44 -12.31 17.11 -12.67
CA HIS A 44 -12.57 18.54 -12.54
C HIS A 44 -12.87 19.12 -13.92
N PRO A 45 -13.90 20.00 -14.08
CA PRO A 45 -14.29 20.51 -15.41
C PRO A 45 -13.19 21.26 -16.18
N GLU A 46 -12.23 21.83 -15.47
CA GLU A 46 -11.11 22.56 -16.07
C GLU A 46 -9.91 21.64 -16.43
N ASP A 47 -9.91 20.39 -15.95
CA ASP A 47 -8.87 19.41 -16.26
C ASP A 47 -9.18 18.76 -17.62
N GLY A 48 -8.36 18.98 -18.63
CA GLY A 48 -8.56 18.38 -19.96
C GLY A 48 -7.79 17.06 -20.17
N PHE A 49 -6.86 16.74 -19.29
CA PHE A 49 -5.89 15.66 -19.47
C PHE A 49 -6.47 14.25 -19.29
N ASP A 50 -7.55 14.08 -18.56
CA ASP A 50 -8.23 12.81 -18.30
C ASP A 50 -9.50 12.60 -19.14
N ASN A 51 -9.63 13.28 -20.28
CA ASN A 51 -10.77 13.15 -21.17
C ASN A 51 -10.82 11.74 -21.80
N LEU A 52 -11.98 11.09 -21.71
CA LEU A 52 -12.22 9.75 -22.21
C LEU A 52 -13.14 9.67 -23.43
N ASP A 53 -13.42 10.79 -24.12
CA ASP A 53 -14.38 10.83 -25.23
C ASP A 53 -14.00 9.90 -26.39
N GLU A 54 -12.70 9.69 -26.64
CA GLU A 54 -12.21 8.77 -27.67
C GLU A 54 -12.61 7.30 -27.41
N PHE A 55 -12.92 6.92 -26.16
CA PHE A 55 -13.25 5.54 -25.78
C PHE A 55 -14.76 5.29 -25.65
N ARG A 56 -15.61 6.33 -25.58
CA ARG A 56 -17.05 6.20 -25.22
C ARG A 56 -17.86 5.37 -26.24
N ASN A 57 -17.42 5.31 -27.48
CA ASN A 57 -18.13 4.55 -28.53
C ASN A 57 -17.69 3.07 -28.61
N ASP A 58 -16.67 2.66 -27.87
CA ASP A 58 -16.22 1.28 -27.80
C ASP A 58 -16.91 0.56 -26.62
N LYS A 59 -17.67 -0.48 -26.93
CA LYS A 59 -18.45 -1.26 -25.95
C LYS A 59 -17.62 -1.95 -24.86
N ARG A 60 -16.31 -1.98 -25.02
CA ARG A 60 -15.40 -2.53 -24.00
C ARG A 60 -15.15 -1.55 -22.86
N PHE A 61 -15.55 -0.29 -23.02
CA PHE A 61 -15.33 0.77 -22.03
C PHE A 61 -16.64 1.07 -21.29
N HIS A 62 -16.65 0.76 -20.02
CA HIS A 62 -17.70 1.07 -19.07
C HIS A 62 -17.22 2.26 -18.22
N ILE A 63 -17.71 3.45 -18.52
CA ILE A 63 -17.21 4.71 -17.94
C ILE A 63 -18.29 5.35 -17.08
N MET A 64 -17.92 5.67 -15.84
CA MET A 64 -18.71 6.49 -14.92
C MET A 64 -17.94 7.79 -14.67
N ASP A 65 -18.52 8.92 -15.06
CA ASP A 65 -17.99 10.25 -14.73
C ASP A 65 -18.58 10.73 -13.40
N VAL A 66 -17.72 11.14 -12.50
CA VAL A 66 -18.07 11.68 -11.18
C VAL A 66 -17.38 13.03 -11.02
N LEU A 67 -18.11 14.04 -10.64
CA LEU A 67 -17.49 15.33 -10.34
C LEU A 67 -16.56 15.18 -9.12
N TYR A 68 -15.36 15.73 -9.16
CA TYR A 68 -14.36 15.59 -8.10
C TYR A 68 -14.89 15.95 -6.69
N THR A 69 -15.91 16.85 -6.64
CA THR A 69 -16.56 17.25 -5.40
C THR A 69 -17.49 16.17 -4.82
N GLU A 70 -17.92 15.21 -5.63
CA GLU A 70 -18.79 14.10 -5.25
C GLU A 70 -17.99 12.83 -4.89
N ALA A 71 -16.70 12.83 -5.18
CA ALA A 71 -15.79 11.74 -4.85
C ALA A 71 -15.69 11.52 -3.33
N GLN A 72 -15.67 10.26 -2.88
CA GLN A 72 -15.74 9.93 -1.45
C GLN A 72 -14.49 9.17 -0.94
N GLY A 73 -13.51 8.93 -1.79
CA GLY A 73 -12.29 8.20 -1.50
C GLY A 73 -12.03 7.09 -2.50
N LEU A 74 -10.84 6.48 -2.42
CA LEU A 74 -10.43 5.47 -3.38
C LEU A 74 -11.25 4.17 -3.28
N PRO A 75 -11.47 3.57 -2.09
CA PRO A 75 -12.28 2.37 -1.96
C PRO A 75 -13.74 2.56 -2.39
N TRP A 76 -14.30 3.76 -2.16
CA TRP A 76 -15.63 4.11 -2.69
C TRP A 76 -15.65 4.06 -4.23
N ALA A 77 -14.68 4.65 -4.91
CA ALA A 77 -14.60 4.63 -6.37
C ALA A 77 -14.46 3.19 -6.91
N ARG A 78 -13.69 2.35 -6.22
CA ARG A 78 -13.56 0.92 -6.52
C ARG A 78 -14.88 0.17 -6.32
N ALA A 79 -15.60 0.45 -5.23
CA ALA A 79 -16.93 -0.11 -5.02
C ALA A 79 -17.89 0.25 -6.16
N GLN A 80 -17.88 1.52 -6.61
CA GLN A 80 -18.72 1.96 -7.74
C GLN A 80 -18.42 1.19 -9.03
N ILE A 81 -17.14 0.91 -9.32
CA ILE A 81 -16.77 0.12 -10.50
C ILE A 81 -17.28 -1.32 -10.35
N ASN A 82 -17.05 -1.96 -9.21
CA ASN A 82 -17.47 -3.35 -8.99
C ASN A 82 -18.99 -3.51 -9.06
N GLU A 83 -19.75 -2.57 -8.51
CA GLU A 83 -21.20 -2.66 -8.45
C GLU A 83 -21.89 -2.30 -9.77
N ASN A 84 -21.34 -1.33 -10.52
CA ASN A 84 -22.03 -0.76 -11.68
C ASN A 84 -21.40 -1.10 -13.03
N LEU A 85 -20.11 -1.47 -13.08
CA LEU A 85 -19.36 -1.59 -14.34
C LEU A 85 -18.79 -2.99 -14.58
N LEU A 86 -18.67 -3.83 -13.54
CA LEU A 86 -18.30 -5.24 -13.68
C LEU A 86 -19.54 -6.05 -14.10
N THR A 87 -19.48 -6.71 -15.25
CA THR A 87 -20.62 -7.45 -15.81
C THR A 87 -20.33 -8.96 -15.86
N ASP A 88 -19.87 -9.44 -16.97
CA ASP A 88 -19.70 -10.87 -17.28
C ASP A 88 -18.24 -11.25 -17.62
N GLN A 89 -17.28 -10.38 -17.29
CA GLN A 89 -15.87 -10.67 -17.49
C GLN A 89 -15.42 -11.83 -16.59
N ASP A 90 -14.46 -12.64 -17.12
CA ASP A 90 -13.93 -13.81 -16.41
C ASP A 90 -12.93 -13.43 -15.31
N TYR A 91 -12.16 -12.38 -15.55
CA TYR A 91 -11.15 -11.86 -14.62
C TYR A 91 -11.32 -10.38 -14.35
N ILE A 92 -10.81 -9.95 -13.22
CA ILE A 92 -10.61 -8.54 -12.86
C ILE A 92 -9.12 -8.28 -12.65
N LEU A 93 -8.64 -7.15 -13.18
CA LEU A 93 -7.34 -6.58 -12.88
C LEU A 93 -7.57 -5.23 -12.22
N GLN A 94 -7.52 -5.19 -10.89
CA GLN A 94 -7.62 -3.96 -10.11
C GLN A 94 -6.29 -3.21 -10.17
N LEU A 95 -6.34 -1.94 -10.55
CA LEU A 95 -5.19 -1.04 -10.66
C LEU A 95 -5.54 0.35 -10.09
N ASP A 96 -4.52 1.19 -9.99
CA ASP A 96 -4.68 2.64 -9.97
C ASP A 96 -4.70 3.19 -11.42
N SER A 97 -4.72 4.50 -11.60
CA SER A 97 -4.83 5.14 -12.92
C SER A 97 -3.49 5.44 -13.62
N HIS A 98 -2.34 4.98 -13.08
CA HIS A 98 -1.00 5.37 -13.52
C HIS A 98 -0.05 4.16 -13.61
N HIS A 99 -0.21 3.40 -14.70
CA HIS A 99 0.53 2.15 -14.94
C HIS A 99 1.10 2.07 -16.35
N ARG A 100 2.10 1.18 -16.52
CA ARG A 100 2.59 0.70 -17.82
C ARG A 100 2.63 -0.82 -17.81
N PHE A 101 2.53 -1.43 -18.98
CA PHE A 101 2.33 -2.87 -19.14
C PHE A 101 3.45 -3.53 -19.92
N ALA A 102 3.83 -4.72 -19.50
CA ALA A 102 4.73 -5.57 -20.26
C ALA A 102 4.01 -6.18 -21.45
N LYS A 103 4.74 -6.50 -22.52
CA LYS A 103 4.16 -7.12 -23.69
C LYS A 103 3.56 -8.48 -23.36
N GLY A 104 2.29 -8.72 -23.73
CA GLY A 104 1.56 -9.96 -23.45
C GLY A 104 1.16 -10.13 -21.98
N TRP A 105 1.07 -9.04 -21.23
CA TRP A 105 0.73 -9.04 -19.82
C TRP A 105 -0.56 -9.81 -19.48
N ASP A 106 -1.55 -9.71 -20.34
CA ASP A 106 -2.87 -10.35 -20.21
C ASP A 106 -2.77 -11.89 -20.21
N GLU A 107 -2.04 -12.47 -21.16
CA GLU A 107 -1.79 -13.90 -21.20
C GLU A 107 -0.93 -14.35 -20.02
N THR A 108 0.13 -13.62 -19.70
CA THR A 108 1.05 -13.93 -18.61
C THR A 108 0.33 -13.98 -17.25
N LEU A 109 -0.59 -13.03 -16.99
CA LEU A 109 -1.39 -13.02 -15.76
C LEU A 109 -2.33 -14.22 -15.68
N ILE A 110 -3.04 -14.53 -16.77
CA ILE A 110 -3.94 -15.70 -16.84
C ILE A 110 -3.14 -17.00 -16.63
N GLU A 111 -1.96 -17.13 -17.25
CA GLU A 111 -1.10 -18.30 -17.07
C GLU A 111 -0.67 -18.50 -15.62
N MET A 112 -0.16 -17.45 -14.96
CA MET A 112 0.25 -17.49 -13.58
C MET A 112 -0.91 -17.82 -12.63
N HIS A 113 -2.07 -17.21 -12.86
CA HIS A 113 -3.27 -17.50 -12.07
C HIS A 113 -3.68 -18.96 -12.23
N ASN A 114 -3.77 -19.46 -13.48
CA ASN A 114 -4.18 -20.82 -13.78
C ASN A 114 -3.20 -21.88 -13.25
N GLN A 115 -1.91 -21.57 -13.10
CA GLN A 115 -0.96 -22.47 -12.44
C GLN A 115 -1.42 -22.80 -11.02
N ARG A 116 -1.80 -21.77 -10.26
CA ARG A 116 -2.25 -21.94 -8.86
C ARG A 116 -3.67 -22.48 -8.77
N GLU A 117 -4.57 -22.08 -9.67
CA GLU A 117 -5.94 -22.60 -9.71
C GLU A 117 -5.97 -24.13 -9.97
N LYS A 118 -5.13 -24.66 -10.86
CA LYS A 118 -4.99 -26.09 -11.12
C LYS A 118 -4.49 -26.91 -9.92
N GLN A 119 -3.85 -26.25 -8.95
CA GLN A 119 -3.41 -26.86 -7.71
C GLN A 119 -4.50 -26.85 -6.62
N GLY A 120 -5.70 -26.33 -6.94
CA GLY A 120 -6.85 -26.30 -6.05
C GLY A 120 -7.00 -25.02 -5.22
N TYR A 121 -6.17 -24.01 -5.47
CA TYR A 121 -6.29 -22.70 -4.81
C TYR A 121 -7.37 -21.83 -5.46
N LYS A 122 -7.87 -20.84 -4.74
CA LYS A 122 -8.61 -19.68 -5.27
C LYS A 122 -7.65 -18.47 -5.35
N PRO A 123 -6.83 -18.35 -6.41
CA PRO A 123 -5.69 -17.43 -6.38
C PRO A 123 -6.08 -15.98 -6.62
N ILE A 124 -5.40 -15.09 -5.89
CA ILE A 124 -5.31 -13.66 -6.18
C ILE A 124 -3.83 -13.35 -6.37
N LEU A 125 -3.45 -12.88 -7.55
CA LEU A 125 -2.10 -12.37 -7.77
C LEU A 125 -2.05 -10.92 -7.31
N ALA A 126 -1.16 -10.61 -6.36
CA ALA A 126 -1.00 -9.26 -5.81
C ALA A 126 0.46 -8.93 -5.53
N ALA A 127 0.84 -7.70 -5.80
CA ALA A 127 2.18 -7.19 -5.51
C ALA A 127 2.17 -5.68 -5.32
N TYR A 128 3.15 -5.15 -4.62
CA TYR A 128 3.60 -3.79 -4.90
C TYR A 128 4.47 -3.84 -6.14
N LEU A 129 4.04 -3.09 -7.16
CA LEU A 129 4.62 -3.19 -8.48
C LEU A 129 5.96 -2.46 -8.59
N PRO A 130 6.86 -2.92 -9.48
CA PRO A 130 8.07 -2.18 -9.81
C PRO A 130 7.74 -0.82 -10.43
N LEU A 131 8.67 0.12 -10.29
CA LEU A 131 8.45 1.51 -10.63
C LEU A 131 8.68 1.79 -12.12
N TYR A 132 7.99 2.80 -12.62
CA TYR A 132 8.36 3.57 -13.80
C TYR A 132 8.21 5.07 -13.50
N THR A 133 8.90 5.91 -14.27
CA THR A 133 8.75 7.37 -14.23
C THR A 133 8.17 7.86 -15.55
N PRO A 134 7.08 8.63 -15.55
CA PRO A 134 6.43 9.08 -16.79
C PRO A 134 7.36 9.87 -17.73
N PHE A 135 8.31 10.63 -17.19
CA PHE A 135 9.24 11.45 -17.98
C PHE A 135 10.43 10.69 -18.57
N ASP A 136 10.69 9.47 -18.08
CA ASP A 136 11.78 8.60 -18.58
C ASP A 136 11.27 7.20 -18.91
N ASP A 137 10.08 7.10 -19.48
CA ASP A 137 9.51 5.83 -19.90
C ASP A 137 9.91 5.52 -21.37
N PRO A 138 10.50 4.34 -21.69
CA PRO A 138 10.69 3.16 -20.81
C PRO A 138 12.04 3.09 -20.07
N GLY A 139 12.92 4.09 -20.17
CA GLY A 139 14.29 4.06 -19.61
C GLY A 139 14.29 3.93 -18.08
N GLY A 140 13.36 4.60 -17.40
CA GLY A 140 13.24 4.61 -15.93
C GLY A 140 12.48 3.43 -15.32
N ARG A 141 12.23 2.35 -16.07
CA ARG A 141 11.53 1.16 -15.54
C ARG A 141 12.44 0.28 -14.69
N THR A 142 11.97 -0.12 -13.51
CA THR A 142 12.60 -1.18 -12.73
C THR A 142 12.31 -2.53 -13.38
N MET A 143 13.36 -3.31 -13.67
CA MET A 143 13.25 -4.54 -14.48
C MET A 143 13.21 -5.82 -13.64
N GLU A 144 12.74 -5.72 -12.38
CA GLU A 144 12.64 -6.82 -11.44
C GLU A 144 11.24 -6.84 -10.82
N PRO A 145 10.60 -8.02 -10.63
CA PRO A 145 9.34 -8.11 -9.92
C PRO A 145 9.50 -7.80 -8.44
N TRP A 146 8.52 -7.10 -7.88
CA TRP A 146 8.49 -6.71 -6.48
C TRP A 146 7.36 -7.42 -5.71
N GLN A 147 7.47 -7.38 -4.40
CA GLN A 147 6.51 -7.91 -3.42
C GLN A 147 6.14 -6.87 -2.38
N GLN A 148 5.12 -7.18 -1.58
CA GLN A 148 4.82 -6.43 -0.36
C GLN A 148 5.70 -6.95 0.77
N GLN A 149 6.32 -6.04 1.51
CA GLN A 149 7.11 -6.32 2.71
C GLN A 149 6.48 -5.65 3.92
N PHE A 150 6.27 -6.41 4.98
CA PHE A 150 5.84 -5.85 6.26
C PHE A 150 6.92 -4.92 6.83
N VAL A 151 6.50 -3.79 7.40
CA VAL A 151 7.42 -2.85 8.07
C VAL A 151 7.08 -2.76 9.56
N CYS A 152 5.87 -2.32 9.89
CA CYS A 152 5.44 -2.16 11.29
C CYS A 152 3.91 -2.08 11.40
N PHE A 153 3.44 -2.14 12.64
CA PHE A 153 2.10 -1.72 12.96
C PHE A 153 2.08 -0.21 13.25
N TYR A 154 1.09 0.48 12.70
CA TYR A 154 0.76 1.82 13.14
C TYR A 154 0.08 1.80 14.52
N PRO A 155 0.15 2.87 15.33
CA PRO A 155 -0.53 2.96 16.62
C PRO A 155 -2.03 2.68 16.55
N HIS A 156 -2.68 3.11 15.46
CA HIS A 156 -4.10 2.88 15.21
C HIS A 156 -4.45 1.46 14.74
N GLY A 157 -3.48 0.54 14.70
CA GLY A 157 -3.70 -0.90 14.49
C GLY A 157 -3.66 -1.39 13.05
N THR A 158 -3.49 -0.53 12.05
CA THR A 158 -3.23 -0.97 10.67
C THR A 158 -1.76 -1.30 10.47
N ILE A 159 -1.44 -1.96 9.36
CA ILE A 159 -0.07 -2.37 9.00
C ILE A 159 0.51 -1.39 7.99
N PHE A 160 1.79 -1.05 8.15
CA PHE A 160 2.59 -0.40 7.13
C PHE A 160 3.31 -1.45 6.30
N ILE A 161 3.12 -1.38 4.99
CA ILE A 161 3.70 -2.27 3.98
C ILE A 161 4.51 -1.40 3.03
N ARG A 162 5.66 -1.89 2.60
CA ARG A 162 6.50 -1.23 1.59
C ARG A 162 6.74 -2.15 0.39
N PRO A 163 7.11 -1.60 -0.78
CA PRO A 163 7.66 -2.40 -1.87
C PRO A 163 9.03 -2.96 -1.53
N GLY A 164 9.33 -4.13 -2.09
CA GLY A 164 10.65 -4.73 -2.05
C GLY A 164 10.85 -5.77 -3.14
N LEU A 165 12.09 -6.09 -3.44
CA LEU A 165 12.44 -7.08 -4.45
C LEU A 165 11.84 -8.45 -4.11
N LEU A 166 11.31 -9.14 -5.10
CA LEU A 166 10.93 -10.55 -5.00
C LEU A 166 12.19 -11.41 -5.14
N HIS A 167 12.75 -11.83 -4.01
CA HIS A 167 14.02 -12.57 -4.00
C HIS A 167 13.90 -13.93 -4.69
N GLY A 168 14.88 -14.28 -5.51
CA GLY A 168 14.95 -15.56 -6.21
C GLY A 168 13.97 -15.69 -7.40
N TRP A 169 13.38 -14.60 -7.84
CA TRP A 169 12.37 -14.61 -8.91
C TRP A 169 12.85 -15.24 -10.22
N GLN A 170 14.15 -15.16 -10.52
CA GLN A 170 14.75 -15.70 -11.76
C GLN A 170 14.58 -17.21 -11.88
N ASP A 171 14.60 -17.91 -10.75
CA ASP A 171 14.49 -19.39 -10.70
C ASP A 171 13.07 -19.88 -10.40
N MET A 172 12.11 -18.95 -10.18
CA MET A 172 10.73 -19.30 -9.90
C MET A 172 10.00 -19.78 -11.15
N THR A 173 9.35 -20.90 -11.03
CA THR A 173 8.51 -21.50 -12.08
C THR A 173 7.03 -21.23 -11.88
N GLU A 174 6.64 -20.76 -10.71
CA GLU A 174 5.26 -20.44 -10.32
C GLU A 174 5.20 -19.32 -9.29
N PRO A 175 4.06 -18.60 -9.17
CA PRO A 175 3.88 -17.52 -8.19
C PRO A 175 4.03 -18.00 -6.76
N PRO A 176 4.95 -17.46 -5.93
CA PRO A 176 5.04 -17.80 -4.52
C PRO A 176 3.87 -17.19 -3.72
N PHE A 177 3.61 -17.74 -2.54
CA PHE A 177 2.60 -17.21 -1.65
C PHE A 177 2.88 -15.76 -1.21
N SER A 178 1.82 -14.97 -1.07
CA SER A 178 1.83 -13.62 -0.51
C SER A 178 1.08 -13.58 0.82
N ARG A 179 1.46 -12.65 1.72
CA ARG A 179 0.72 -12.36 2.95
C ARG A 179 -0.36 -11.31 2.77
N PHE A 180 -0.18 -10.40 1.83
CA PHE A 180 -0.96 -9.18 1.69
C PHE A 180 -1.48 -9.00 0.28
N LEU A 181 -2.62 -8.33 0.15
CA LEU A 181 -3.08 -7.76 -1.11
C LEU A 181 -2.56 -6.33 -1.26
N SER A 182 -2.50 -5.87 -2.49
CA SER A 182 -2.15 -4.50 -2.85
C SER A 182 -3.39 -3.74 -3.32
N GLY A 183 -3.48 -2.49 -2.95
CA GLY A 183 -4.52 -1.60 -3.47
C GLY A 183 -4.37 -1.35 -4.97
N HIS A 184 -3.15 -1.19 -5.44
CA HIS A 184 -2.86 -0.80 -6.82
C HIS A 184 -2.60 -1.97 -7.79
N PHE A 185 -2.63 -3.22 -7.31
CA PHE A 185 -2.53 -4.39 -8.19
C PHE A 185 -3.10 -5.64 -7.54
N CYS A 186 -4.24 -6.09 -8.04
CA CYS A 186 -4.81 -7.41 -7.77
C CYS A 186 -5.37 -8.00 -9.06
N PHE A 187 -5.02 -9.25 -9.37
CA PHE A 187 -5.58 -10.01 -10.48
C PHE A 187 -6.20 -11.30 -9.97
N ALA A 188 -7.48 -11.50 -10.25
CA ALA A 188 -8.23 -12.65 -9.80
C ALA A 188 -9.39 -12.99 -10.75
N ARG A 189 -10.10 -14.12 -10.54
CA ARG A 189 -11.42 -14.33 -11.12
C ARG A 189 -12.37 -13.20 -10.71
N ALA A 190 -13.27 -12.80 -11.59
CA ALA A 190 -14.22 -11.71 -11.34
C ALA A 190 -15.16 -11.99 -10.15
N GLU A 191 -15.40 -13.27 -9.83
CA GLU A 191 -16.15 -13.70 -8.65
C GLU A 191 -15.56 -13.14 -7.35
N TRP A 192 -14.23 -13.01 -7.27
CA TRP A 192 -13.59 -12.38 -6.11
C TRP A 192 -14.12 -10.98 -5.84
N ALA A 193 -14.19 -10.13 -6.85
CA ALA A 193 -14.67 -8.76 -6.69
C ALA A 193 -16.19 -8.66 -6.40
N LYS A 194 -16.96 -9.67 -6.81
CA LYS A 194 -18.40 -9.79 -6.50
C LYS A 194 -18.62 -10.24 -5.06
N GLU A 195 -17.77 -11.14 -4.55
CA GLU A 195 -17.82 -11.68 -3.19
C GLU A 195 -17.17 -10.74 -2.17
N ILE A 196 -15.98 -10.22 -2.48
CA ILE A 196 -15.19 -9.35 -1.59
C ILE A 196 -15.35 -7.89 -2.05
N LYS A 197 -16.50 -7.32 -1.76
CA LYS A 197 -16.80 -5.93 -2.12
C LYS A 197 -15.86 -4.95 -1.43
N HIS A 198 -15.44 -3.91 -2.14
CA HIS A 198 -14.79 -2.77 -1.50
C HIS A 198 -15.75 -2.09 -0.52
N ASP A 199 -15.25 -1.76 0.66
CA ASP A 199 -16.02 -1.05 1.67
C ASP A 199 -15.96 0.47 1.38
N PRO A 200 -17.08 1.10 0.98
CA PRO A 200 -17.10 2.50 0.60
C PRO A 200 -16.86 3.47 1.76
N ASP A 201 -17.00 3.00 3.01
CA ASP A 201 -16.74 3.81 4.20
C ASP A 201 -15.25 3.90 4.53
N ILE A 202 -14.39 3.10 3.90
CA ILE A 202 -12.95 3.26 4.01
C ILE A 202 -12.54 4.40 3.09
N TYR A 203 -12.02 5.50 3.68
CA TYR A 203 -11.65 6.67 2.91
C TYR A 203 -10.38 6.43 2.07
N PHE A 204 -9.32 5.89 2.69
CA PHE A 204 -8.05 5.56 2.04
C PHE A 204 -7.25 4.49 2.79
N SER A 205 -6.64 4.85 3.94
CA SER A 205 -5.74 3.97 4.69
C SER A 205 -6.48 2.77 5.30
N GLY A 206 -5.89 1.59 5.15
CA GLY A 206 -6.40 0.33 5.67
C GLY A 206 -7.18 -0.52 4.68
N GLU A 207 -7.40 -0.03 3.45
CA GLU A 207 -8.04 -0.79 2.38
C GLU A 207 -7.35 -2.14 2.14
N GLU A 208 -6.04 -2.12 1.97
CA GLU A 208 -5.25 -3.31 1.61
C GLU A 208 -5.37 -4.42 2.66
N ILE A 209 -5.22 -4.08 3.93
CA ILE A 209 -5.33 -5.09 5.00
C ILE A 209 -6.78 -5.54 5.23
N ASN A 210 -7.77 -4.66 5.00
CA ASN A 210 -9.18 -5.01 5.01
C ASN A 210 -9.48 -6.08 3.93
N LEU A 211 -9.11 -5.80 2.67
CA LEU A 211 -9.29 -6.74 1.57
C LEU A 211 -8.52 -8.05 1.80
N THR A 212 -7.31 -7.96 2.30
CA THR A 212 -6.45 -9.10 2.59
C THR A 212 -7.13 -10.09 3.53
N VAL A 213 -7.52 -9.62 4.72
CA VAL A 213 -8.08 -10.48 5.76
C VAL A 213 -9.44 -11.04 5.33
N ARG A 214 -10.26 -10.23 4.68
CA ARG A 214 -11.56 -10.67 4.17
C ARG A 214 -11.39 -11.69 3.06
N SER A 215 -10.52 -11.47 2.09
CA SER A 215 -10.23 -12.44 1.03
C SER A 215 -9.77 -13.78 1.60
N TYR A 216 -8.80 -13.76 2.53
CA TYR A 216 -8.29 -14.98 3.14
C TYR A 216 -9.38 -15.76 3.89
N THR A 217 -10.19 -15.07 4.69
CA THR A 217 -11.25 -15.69 5.47
C THR A 217 -12.41 -16.22 4.63
N HIS A 218 -12.60 -15.71 3.40
CA HIS A 218 -13.52 -16.27 2.40
C HIS A 218 -12.90 -17.41 1.57
N GLY A 219 -11.67 -17.82 1.86
CA GLY A 219 -11.02 -18.97 1.27
C GLY A 219 -10.17 -18.68 0.04
N TYR A 220 -9.88 -17.41 -0.26
CA TYR A 220 -8.93 -17.03 -1.30
C TYR A 220 -7.48 -17.16 -0.82
N ASP A 221 -6.57 -17.43 -1.76
CA ASP A 221 -5.14 -17.59 -1.51
C ASP A 221 -4.36 -16.54 -2.30
N MET A 222 -3.41 -15.88 -1.65
CA MET A 222 -2.67 -14.76 -2.20
C MET A 222 -1.31 -15.21 -2.71
N PHE A 223 -0.92 -14.68 -3.87
CA PHE A 223 0.35 -15.01 -4.52
C PHE A 223 1.01 -13.77 -5.12
N HIS A 224 2.34 -13.75 -5.14
CA HIS A 224 3.10 -12.74 -5.87
C HIS A 224 3.28 -13.16 -7.33
N PRO A 225 3.04 -12.29 -8.33
CA PRO A 225 3.48 -12.55 -9.69
C PRO A 225 5.03 -12.60 -9.71
N HIS A 226 5.59 -13.69 -10.23
CA HIS A 226 7.05 -13.85 -10.32
C HIS A 226 7.62 -13.37 -11.66
N LYS A 227 6.77 -12.85 -12.54
CA LYS A 227 7.15 -12.26 -13.83
C LYS A 227 6.77 -10.79 -13.87
N LEU A 228 7.54 -10.00 -14.60
CA LEU A 228 7.19 -8.62 -14.87
C LEU A 228 5.95 -8.55 -15.78
N VAL A 229 4.92 -7.88 -15.32
CA VAL A 229 3.65 -7.72 -16.04
C VAL A 229 3.17 -6.28 -16.11
N VAL A 230 3.37 -5.51 -15.05
CA VAL A 230 2.89 -4.13 -14.92
C VAL A 230 3.87 -3.32 -14.08
N TRP A 231 4.00 -2.03 -14.38
CA TRP A 231 4.73 -1.03 -13.60
C TRP A 231 3.78 0.02 -13.05
N HIS A 232 4.16 0.62 -11.93
CA HIS A 232 3.37 1.64 -11.24
C HIS A 232 4.19 2.91 -11.02
N SER A 233 3.59 4.09 -11.21
CA SER A 233 4.24 5.36 -10.87
C SER A 233 3.81 5.82 -9.48
N THR A 234 4.77 5.97 -8.57
CA THR A 234 4.53 6.55 -7.24
C THR A 234 4.89 8.02 -7.15
N MET A 235 5.55 8.56 -8.17
CA MET A 235 6.07 9.93 -8.22
C MET A 235 4.94 10.92 -8.53
N ARG A 236 4.34 11.49 -7.49
CA ARG A 236 3.18 12.39 -7.62
C ARG A 236 3.54 13.71 -8.28
N GLU A 237 4.72 14.24 -8.00
CA GLU A 237 5.25 15.46 -8.59
C GLU A 237 5.43 15.33 -10.11
N GLU A 238 5.70 14.11 -10.57
CA GLU A 238 5.83 13.78 -12.00
C GLU A 238 4.49 13.58 -12.71
N ARG A 239 3.37 13.67 -11.99
CA ARG A 239 2.01 13.59 -12.53
C ARG A 239 1.29 14.93 -12.36
N SER A 240 0.24 14.97 -11.56
CA SER A 240 -0.52 16.19 -11.27
C SER A 240 -0.24 16.79 -9.89
N GLY A 241 0.34 16.01 -8.98
CA GLY A 241 0.44 16.39 -7.58
C GLY A 241 -0.90 16.52 -6.84
N ILE A 242 -2.02 16.30 -7.53
CA ILE A 242 -3.37 16.51 -7.00
C ILE A 242 -3.79 15.33 -6.14
N LEU A 243 -4.19 15.64 -4.91
CA LEU A 243 -4.63 14.65 -3.94
C LEU A 243 -6.06 14.91 -3.50
N LYS A 244 -6.84 13.85 -3.36
CA LYS A 244 -8.25 13.94 -2.95
C LYS A 244 -8.42 14.66 -1.62
N TRP A 245 -7.57 14.36 -0.64
CA TRP A 245 -7.64 14.97 0.70
C TRP A 245 -7.23 16.44 0.73
N ASP A 246 -6.37 16.90 -0.20
CA ASP A 246 -6.02 18.31 -0.35
C ASP A 246 -7.20 19.11 -0.91
N ASP A 247 -7.88 18.54 -1.92
CA ASP A 247 -9.09 19.15 -2.48
C ASP A 247 -10.24 19.15 -1.46
N ASP A 248 -10.38 18.08 -0.67
CA ASP A 248 -11.34 18.01 0.42
C ASP A 248 -11.04 19.06 1.50
N ALA A 249 -9.79 19.22 1.91
CA ALA A 249 -9.36 20.22 2.88
C ALA A 249 -9.65 21.65 2.39
N LYS A 250 -9.34 21.96 1.13
CA LYS A 250 -9.66 23.26 0.49
C LYS A 250 -11.15 23.57 0.50
N ARG A 251 -12.01 22.56 0.47
CA ARG A 251 -13.46 22.65 0.50
C ARG A 251 -14.06 22.60 1.90
N GLY A 252 -13.22 22.50 2.93
CA GLY A 252 -13.67 22.39 4.32
C GLY A 252 -14.25 21.02 4.69
N VAL A 253 -13.96 19.97 3.91
CA VAL A 253 -14.37 18.60 4.23
C VAL A 253 -13.41 18.00 5.24
N GLU A 254 -13.93 17.53 6.34
CA GLU A 254 -13.17 16.88 7.42
C GLU A 254 -12.77 15.43 7.00
N TRP A 255 -11.91 15.30 6.00
CA TRP A 255 -11.47 14.00 5.48
C TRP A 255 -10.79 13.14 6.55
N TRP A 256 -10.10 13.76 7.51
CA TRP A 256 -9.46 13.07 8.63
C TRP A 256 -10.48 12.37 9.54
N ALA A 257 -11.68 12.93 9.75
CA ALA A 257 -12.74 12.27 10.51
C ALA A 257 -13.26 11.00 9.79
N LYS A 258 -13.37 11.05 8.44
CA LYS A 258 -13.67 9.87 7.63
C LYS A 258 -12.57 8.80 7.74
N GLN A 259 -11.32 9.23 7.73
CA GLN A 259 -10.19 8.32 7.88
C GLN A 259 -10.14 7.69 9.28
N ASP A 260 -10.46 8.42 10.33
CA ASP A 260 -10.52 7.88 11.70
C ASP A 260 -11.69 6.90 11.86
N TYR A 261 -12.83 7.17 11.25
CA TYR A 261 -13.94 6.21 11.18
C TYR A 261 -13.53 4.92 10.46
N ALA A 262 -12.84 5.03 9.33
CA ALA A 262 -12.30 3.89 8.59
C ALA A 262 -11.34 3.05 9.45
N ARG A 263 -10.41 3.70 10.15
CA ARG A 263 -9.50 3.04 11.09
C ARG A 263 -10.23 2.29 12.20
N LYS A 264 -11.28 2.90 12.76
CA LYS A 264 -12.13 2.24 13.75
C LYS A 264 -12.82 1.00 13.16
N LYS A 265 -13.38 1.11 11.96
CA LYS A 265 -14.03 0.02 11.24
C LYS A 265 -13.07 -1.17 11.03
N ILE A 266 -11.81 -0.89 10.69
CA ILE A 266 -10.76 -1.89 10.54
C ILE A 266 -10.44 -2.57 11.89
N ARG A 267 -10.36 -1.82 13.00
CA ARG A 267 -10.16 -2.41 14.32
C ARG A 267 -11.33 -3.29 14.76
N CYS A 268 -12.55 -2.92 14.38
CA CYS A 268 -13.73 -3.78 14.57
C CYS A 268 -13.63 -5.07 13.73
N LEU A 269 -13.15 -5.00 12.49
CA LEU A 269 -12.91 -6.17 11.65
C LEU A 269 -11.88 -7.13 12.29
N PHE A 270 -10.83 -6.59 12.90
CA PHE A 270 -9.82 -7.37 13.61
C PHE A 270 -10.23 -7.81 15.02
N ARG A 271 -11.48 -7.51 15.45
CA ARG A 271 -11.97 -7.83 16.79
C ARG A 271 -11.13 -7.20 17.92
N THR A 272 -10.43 -6.11 17.64
CA THR A 272 -9.66 -5.33 18.62
C THR A 272 -10.45 -4.14 19.18
N GLU A 273 -11.57 -3.82 18.55
CA GLU A 273 -12.55 -2.80 18.97
C GLU A 273 -13.96 -3.26 18.59
N GLU A 274 -14.99 -2.60 19.15
CA GLU A 274 -16.40 -2.88 18.90
C GLU A 274 -17.17 -1.58 18.56
N GLY A 275 -18.43 -1.74 18.15
CA GLY A 275 -19.36 -0.61 18.00
C GLY A 275 -19.54 -0.09 16.58
N ILE A 276 -19.08 -0.85 15.55
CA ILE A 276 -19.44 -0.60 14.15
C ILE A 276 -20.06 -1.86 13.55
N ASP A 277 -21.17 -1.71 12.86
CA ASP A 277 -21.77 -2.76 12.05
C ASP A 277 -20.94 -3.03 10.80
N LEU A 278 -20.54 -4.28 10.61
CA LEU A 278 -19.74 -4.75 9.47
C LEU A 278 -20.57 -5.54 8.46
N THR A 279 -21.89 -5.52 8.55
CA THR A 279 -22.77 -6.28 7.66
C THR A 279 -22.44 -6.01 6.19
N GLY A 280 -22.16 -7.07 5.44
CA GLY A 280 -21.71 -7.01 4.03
C GLY A 280 -20.20 -6.78 3.83
N TYR A 281 -19.46 -6.44 4.90
CA TYR A 281 -18.01 -6.15 4.85
C TYR A 281 -17.23 -6.87 5.97
N ASP A 282 -17.82 -7.90 6.56
CA ASP A 282 -17.19 -8.67 7.65
C ASP A 282 -16.27 -9.79 7.11
N LEU A 283 -15.65 -10.50 8.03
CA LEU A 283 -14.83 -11.68 7.75
C LEU A 283 -15.68 -12.79 7.11
N GLY A 284 -15.03 -13.63 6.32
CA GLY A 284 -15.61 -14.86 5.81
C GLY A 284 -15.72 -15.94 6.90
N THR A 285 -16.30 -17.08 6.51
CA THR A 285 -16.52 -18.24 7.40
C THR A 285 -15.74 -19.47 6.98
N VAL A 286 -14.94 -19.40 5.92
CA VAL A 286 -14.13 -20.53 5.41
C VAL A 286 -12.88 -20.72 6.26
N ARG A 287 -12.26 -19.60 6.67
CA ARG A 287 -11.12 -19.55 7.58
C ARG A 287 -11.37 -18.47 8.62
N THR A 288 -10.77 -18.61 9.79
CA THR A 288 -10.89 -17.63 10.88
C THR A 288 -9.85 -16.50 10.76
N LEU A 289 -10.03 -15.43 11.53
CA LEU A 289 -9.00 -14.40 11.71
C LEU A 289 -7.71 -15.00 12.28
N ALA A 290 -7.82 -15.91 13.24
CA ALA A 290 -6.68 -16.59 13.84
C ALA A 290 -5.90 -17.45 12.82
N ASP A 291 -6.59 -18.06 11.84
CA ASP A 291 -5.94 -18.78 10.74
C ASP A 291 -5.11 -17.80 9.89
N TYR A 292 -5.65 -16.60 9.62
CA TYR A 292 -4.89 -15.58 8.91
C TYR A 292 -3.69 -15.07 9.72
N GLU A 293 -3.87 -14.79 11.02
CA GLU A 293 -2.78 -14.34 11.89
C GLU A 293 -1.65 -15.38 11.94
N THR A 294 -1.99 -16.67 12.01
CA THR A 294 -1.04 -17.77 11.95
C THR A 294 -0.34 -17.85 10.60
N TYR A 295 -1.10 -17.79 9.51
CA TYR A 295 -0.57 -17.83 8.13
C TYR A 295 0.40 -16.68 7.87
N ALA A 296 0.01 -15.47 8.21
CA ALA A 296 0.76 -14.26 7.94
C ALA A 296 1.85 -13.98 8.99
N GLY A 297 1.82 -14.63 10.15
CA GLY A 297 2.73 -14.37 11.27
C GLY A 297 2.54 -12.97 11.84
N VAL A 298 1.30 -12.51 11.97
CA VAL A 298 0.92 -11.22 12.55
C VAL A 298 -0.09 -11.42 13.68
N ASN A 299 -0.12 -10.52 14.64
CA ASN A 299 -1.13 -10.48 15.70
C ASN A 299 -1.66 -9.06 15.83
N PHE A 300 -2.92 -8.86 15.47
CA PHE A 300 -3.52 -7.53 15.42
C PHE A 300 -3.77 -6.96 16.82
N LYS A 301 -4.13 -7.79 17.79
CA LYS A 301 -4.37 -7.37 19.16
C LYS A 301 -3.10 -6.89 19.85
N GLU A 302 -2.03 -7.67 19.73
CA GLU A 302 -0.74 -7.37 20.36
C GLU A 302 0.12 -6.44 19.48
N LYS A 303 -0.32 -6.14 18.25
CA LYS A 303 0.45 -5.39 17.24
C LYS A 303 1.87 -5.95 17.09
N SER A 304 1.98 -7.26 17.01
CA SER A 304 3.23 -7.99 16.94
C SER A 304 3.34 -8.77 15.63
N VAL A 305 4.55 -9.06 15.21
CA VAL A 305 4.85 -9.82 14.01
C VAL A 305 5.94 -10.84 14.31
N GLN A 306 5.87 -11.99 13.66
CA GLN A 306 6.94 -12.97 13.75
C GLN A 306 8.17 -12.54 12.94
N LYS A 307 9.35 -12.89 13.42
CA LYS A 307 10.62 -12.59 12.74
C LYS A 307 10.63 -13.08 11.31
N TYR A 308 10.11 -14.27 11.06
CA TYR A 308 9.94 -14.86 9.73
C TYR A 308 9.19 -13.93 8.75
N THR A 309 8.16 -13.24 9.21
CA THR A 309 7.41 -12.26 8.41
C THR A 309 8.22 -10.98 8.18
N LEU A 310 8.91 -10.50 9.22
CA LEU A 310 9.75 -9.31 9.14
C LEU A 310 10.98 -9.53 8.23
N ASP A 311 11.50 -10.75 8.17
CA ASP A 311 12.59 -11.16 7.28
C ASP A 311 12.10 -11.36 5.82
N ASN A 312 10.79 -11.26 5.58
CA ASN A 312 10.13 -11.42 4.28
C ASN A 312 10.20 -12.83 3.69
N ASP A 313 10.34 -13.85 4.53
CA ASP A 313 10.18 -15.24 4.11
C ASP A 313 8.72 -15.52 3.69
N TYR A 314 8.51 -16.43 2.75
CA TYR A 314 7.17 -16.69 2.21
C TYR A 314 6.27 -17.41 3.21
N PRO A 315 4.96 -17.11 3.27
CA PRO A 315 4.01 -17.82 4.10
C PRO A 315 3.76 -19.27 3.57
N PRO A 316 3.24 -20.19 4.38
CA PRO A 316 2.84 -19.96 5.79
C PRO A 316 4.04 -19.70 6.69
N THR A 317 3.81 -18.87 7.70
CA THR A 317 4.88 -18.50 8.63
C THR A 317 5.27 -19.66 9.54
N SER A 318 6.58 -19.79 9.85
CA SER A 318 7.09 -20.80 10.76
C SER A 318 6.57 -20.58 12.19
N VAL A 319 5.98 -21.61 12.79
CA VAL A 319 5.44 -21.55 14.16
C VAL A 319 6.50 -21.27 15.23
N ASP A 320 7.76 -21.63 14.98
CA ASP A 320 8.88 -21.44 15.92
C ASP A 320 9.55 -20.06 15.81
N SER A 321 9.07 -19.21 14.91
CA SER A 321 9.62 -17.87 14.73
C SER A 321 9.26 -16.96 15.91
N PRO A 322 10.23 -16.24 16.52
CA PRO A 322 9.95 -15.36 17.65
C PRO A 322 9.06 -14.17 17.28
N TRP A 323 8.25 -13.73 18.25
CA TRP A 323 7.37 -12.58 18.12
C TRP A 323 8.05 -11.28 18.52
N SER A 324 7.85 -10.25 17.74
CA SER A 324 8.30 -8.88 18.03
C SER A 324 7.36 -8.17 18.99
N LYS A 325 7.78 -6.97 19.41
CA LYS A 325 6.95 -5.96 20.07
C LYS A 325 6.95 -4.69 19.24
N SER A 326 5.82 -3.99 19.21
CA SER A 326 5.72 -2.69 18.55
C SER A 326 6.33 -1.60 19.40
N PHE A 327 7.02 -0.68 18.75
CA PHE A 327 7.52 0.55 19.33
C PHE A 327 6.92 1.75 18.59
N TYR A 328 6.56 2.76 19.37
CA TYR A 328 6.12 4.07 18.90
C TYR A 328 6.77 5.14 19.72
N HIS A 329 7.25 6.18 19.07
CA HIS A 329 7.81 7.35 19.73
C HIS A 329 7.61 8.61 18.90
N LEU A 330 7.21 9.68 19.54
CA LEU A 330 7.19 11.01 18.94
C LEU A 330 8.59 11.63 19.10
N VAL A 331 9.34 11.65 18.00
CA VAL A 331 10.68 12.26 17.96
C VAL A 331 10.52 13.76 17.96
N THR A 332 11.22 14.43 18.89
CA THR A 332 11.35 15.88 18.88
C THR A 332 12.80 16.25 19.21
N VAL A 333 13.46 16.94 18.29
CA VAL A 333 14.81 17.48 18.50
C VAL A 333 14.76 18.98 18.23
N HIS A 334 15.05 19.77 19.26
CA HIS A 334 14.98 21.21 19.16
C HIS A 334 16.23 21.81 18.52
N ARG A 335 16.09 22.95 17.87
CA ARG A 335 17.19 23.62 17.15
C ARG A 335 18.33 24.04 18.09
N ASN A 336 18.04 24.38 19.37
CA ASN A 336 19.02 24.72 20.38
C ASN A 336 19.89 23.56 20.88
N GLU A 337 19.41 22.32 20.69
CA GLU A 337 20.16 21.10 21.00
C GLU A 337 21.18 20.78 19.89
N LEU A 338 20.92 21.20 18.64
CA LEU A 338 21.81 21.11 17.51
C LEU A 338 22.05 22.50 16.89
N PRO A 339 22.92 23.32 17.50
CA PRO A 339 23.07 24.75 17.15
C PRO A 339 23.82 24.98 15.83
N GLY A 340 24.51 23.98 15.28
CA GLY A 340 25.23 24.10 14.01
C GLY A 340 24.31 24.30 12.79
N ASP A 341 24.84 24.90 11.74
CA ASP A 341 24.14 25.23 10.50
C ASP A 341 24.73 24.51 9.25
N ASP A 342 25.82 23.78 9.46
CA ASP A 342 26.58 23.04 8.42
C ASP A 342 26.40 21.51 8.51
N TYR A 343 25.24 21.03 8.96
CA TYR A 343 24.99 19.60 9.03
C TYR A 343 24.62 19.02 7.65
N LYS A 344 25.27 17.90 7.29
CA LYS A 344 24.91 17.12 6.11
C LYS A 344 23.91 16.00 6.39
N SER A 345 23.82 15.55 7.65
CA SER A 345 22.80 14.61 8.12
C SER A 345 22.72 14.59 9.65
N ILE A 346 21.58 14.11 10.17
CA ILE A 346 21.39 13.87 11.60
C ILE A 346 20.94 12.42 11.77
N LEU A 347 21.73 11.61 12.49
CA LEU A 347 21.35 10.27 12.87
C LEU A 347 20.36 10.36 14.04
N ILE A 348 19.18 9.77 13.88
CA ILE A 348 18.26 9.49 14.98
C ILE A 348 18.33 7.98 15.23
N ALA A 349 18.70 7.60 16.44
CA ALA A 349 18.78 6.20 16.84
C ALA A 349 18.00 5.94 18.12
N PHE A 350 17.60 4.70 18.30
CA PHE A 350 16.93 4.20 19.51
C PHE A 350 17.79 3.08 20.08
N ASP A 351 18.43 3.36 21.20
CA ASP A 351 19.40 2.47 21.82
C ASP A 351 18.78 1.64 22.95
N ASP A 352 19.26 0.40 23.10
CA ASP A 352 19.00 -0.44 24.24
C ASP A 352 19.78 0.03 25.51
N GLU A 353 19.62 -0.69 26.61
CA GLU A 353 20.31 -0.40 27.88
C GLU A 353 21.84 -0.47 27.76
N ASN A 354 22.37 -1.20 26.80
CA ASN A 354 23.80 -1.33 26.56
C ASN A 354 24.35 -0.29 25.56
N GLY A 355 23.50 0.60 25.07
CA GLY A 355 23.86 1.62 24.09
C GLY A 355 23.99 1.11 22.66
N MET A 356 23.40 -0.06 22.36
CA MET A 356 23.35 -0.62 21.03
C MET A 356 22.07 -0.18 20.33
N ALA A 357 22.20 0.31 19.10
CA ALA A 357 21.05 0.76 18.32
C ALA A 357 20.11 -0.42 18.02
N VAL A 358 18.85 -0.27 18.43
CA VAL A 358 17.75 -1.18 18.10
C VAL A 358 17.15 -0.79 16.75
N ASN A 359 17.02 0.51 16.52
CA ASN A 359 16.59 1.11 15.26
C ASN A 359 17.31 2.43 15.04
N SER A 360 17.53 2.81 13.78
CA SER A 360 18.10 4.12 13.44
C SER A 360 17.75 4.54 12.02
N ARG A 361 17.70 5.87 11.82
CA ARG A 361 17.56 6.49 10.50
C ARG A 361 18.34 7.80 10.42
N TYR A 362 18.70 8.19 9.21
CA TYR A 362 19.27 9.51 8.95
C TYR A 362 18.18 10.49 8.52
N ILE A 363 18.27 11.70 9.04
CA ILE A 363 17.55 12.87 8.53
C ILE A 363 18.53 13.58 7.60
N ASP A 364 18.19 13.66 6.34
CA ASP A 364 18.98 14.27 5.28
C ASP A 364 18.09 15.00 4.27
N GLY A 365 18.65 15.46 3.16
CA GLY A 365 17.92 16.09 2.07
C GLY A 365 16.93 17.16 2.52
N TYR A 366 15.69 17.07 2.02
CA TYR A 366 14.65 18.08 2.25
C TYR A 366 14.28 18.25 3.74
N GLN A 367 14.21 17.18 4.52
CA GLN A 367 13.87 17.27 5.95
C GLN A 367 14.96 17.99 6.73
N LEU A 368 16.22 17.72 6.43
CA LEU A 368 17.35 18.42 7.02
C LEU A 368 17.36 19.90 6.63
N GLN A 369 17.12 20.20 5.36
CA GLN A 369 17.05 21.57 4.86
C GLN A 369 15.96 22.37 5.59
N GLN A 370 14.76 21.82 5.74
CA GLN A 370 13.69 22.44 6.52
C GLN A 370 14.11 22.73 7.97
N PHE A 371 14.78 21.78 8.63
CA PHE A 371 15.28 21.96 9.99
C PHE A 371 16.30 23.10 10.08
N LEU A 372 17.21 23.19 9.13
CA LEU A 372 18.26 24.23 9.09
C LEU A 372 17.69 25.62 8.77
N GLU A 373 16.78 25.71 7.81
CA GLU A 373 16.19 26.96 7.32
C GLU A 373 15.12 27.52 8.27
N ASN A 374 14.19 26.67 8.71
CA ASN A 374 13.02 27.10 9.49
C ASN A 374 13.31 27.28 10.99
N LYS A 375 14.48 26.89 11.46
CA LYS A 375 14.85 26.89 12.89
C LYS A 375 13.82 26.19 13.80
N GLY A 376 12.90 25.42 13.21
CA GLY A 376 11.92 24.61 13.92
C GLY A 376 12.52 23.29 14.42
N PRO A 377 11.85 22.57 15.33
CA PRO A 377 12.30 21.25 15.75
C PRO A 377 12.17 20.24 14.60
N ILE A 378 13.02 19.21 14.61
CA ILE A 378 12.71 17.96 13.95
C ILE A 378 11.56 17.35 14.74
N HIS A 379 10.44 17.08 14.08
CA HIS A 379 9.26 16.54 14.74
C HIS A 379 8.58 15.53 13.81
N TYR A 380 8.57 14.24 14.22
CA TYR A 380 7.91 13.18 13.47
C TYR A 380 7.63 11.96 14.34
N GLU A 381 6.75 11.11 13.88
CA GLU A 381 6.41 9.86 14.53
C GLU A 381 7.30 8.72 14.01
N GLU A 382 7.93 7.97 14.91
CA GLU A 382 8.74 6.80 14.60
C GLU A 382 8.03 5.53 15.04
N TYR A 383 7.97 4.53 14.13
CA TYR A 383 7.33 3.24 14.37
C TYR A 383 8.26 2.14 13.90
N PHE A 384 8.50 1.12 14.74
CA PHE A 384 9.23 -0.08 14.33
C PHE A 384 8.92 -1.28 15.20
N GLN A 385 9.39 -2.44 14.80
CA GLN A 385 9.29 -3.69 15.55
C GLN A 385 10.63 -4.01 16.18
N TYR A 386 10.60 -4.51 17.42
CA TYR A 386 11.80 -4.99 18.11
C TYR A 386 11.52 -6.35 18.78
N PHE A 387 12.57 -7.11 19.05
CA PHE A 387 12.47 -8.44 19.69
C PHE A 387 12.97 -8.36 21.14
N ASP A 388 14.20 -8.80 21.40
CA ASP A 388 14.71 -8.94 22.75
C ASP A 388 15.23 -7.63 23.35
N LYS A 389 15.76 -6.74 22.50
CA LYS A 389 16.42 -5.49 22.92
C LYS A 389 15.42 -4.34 22.90
N LYS A 390 14.92 -3.99 24.09
CA LYS A 390 13.97 -2.87 24.24
C LYS A 390 14.70 -1.54 24.08
N PRO A 391 14.20 -0.60 23.25
CA PRO A 391 14.74 0.76 23.19
C PRO A 391 14.46 1.51 24.50
N VAL A 392 15.47 2.14 25.07
CA VAL A 392 15.41 2.89 26.34
C VAL A 392 15.89 4.32 26.22
N LYS A 393 16.62 4.65 25.14
CA LYS A 393 17.10 6.00 24.84
C LYS A 393 16.87 6.33 23.36
N MET A 394 16.49 7.57 23.09
CA MET A 394 16.58 8.19 21.78
C MET A 394 17.90 8.98 21.71
N VAL A 395 18.59 8.87 20.60
CA VAL A 395 19.84 9.57 20.32
C VAL A 395 19.65 10.43 19.08
N ALA A 396 20.08 11.69 19.16
CA ALA A 396 20.24 12.55 17.99
C ALA A 396 21.72 12.90 17.84
N TRP A 397 22.31 12.61 16.69
CA TRP A 397 23.74 12.78 16.44
C TRP A 397 23.98 13.33 15.04
N ALA A 398 24.37 14.57 14.96
CA ALA A 398 24.54 15.28 13.69
C ALA A 398 25.96 15.11 13.14
N ILE A 399 26.10 15.07 11.82
CA ILE A 399 27.37 15.12 11.10
C ILE A 399 27.48 16.48 10.44
N SER A 400 28.43 17.31 10.89
CA SER A 400 28.80 18.56 10.22
C SER A 400 29.67 18.26 9.00
N GLU A 401 29.52 19.06 7.95
CA GLU A 401 30.36 18.97 6.74
C GLU A 401 31.84 19.28 7.03
N THR A 402 32.10 20.20 7.96
CA THR A 402 33.46 20.73 8.22
C THR A 402 34.10 20.16 9.47
N ARG A 403 33.30 19.75 10.49
CA ARG A 403 33.80 19.38 11.83
C ARG A 403 33.64 17.90 12.17
N GLY A 404 32.95 17.12 11.30
CA GLY A 404 32.62 15.73 11.58
C GLY A 404 31.43 15.59 12.55
N TRP A 405 31.43 14.54 13.39
CA TRP A 405 30.36 14.29 14.34
C TRP A 405 30.29 15.40 15.42
N ALA A 406 29.11 15.97 15.61
CA ALA A 406 28.80 16.92 16.67
C ALA A 406 28.69 16.22 18.04
N GLU A 407 28.30 16.95 19.07
CA GLU A 407 27.96 16.38 20.37
C GLU A 407 26.73 15.46 20.24
N ARG A 408 26.82 14.31 20.88
CA ARG A 408 25.73 13.31 20.89
C ARG A 408 24.68 13.72 21.92
N ILE A 409 23.45 13.89 21.50
CA ILE A 409 22.31 14.21 22.35
C ILE A 409 21.56 12.92 22.70
N GLU A 410 21.26 12.73 23.97
CA GLU A 410 20.56 11.55 24.46
C GLU A 410 19.30 11.95 25.27
N HIS A 411 18.16 11.41 24.88
CA HIS A 411 16.89 11.54 25.59
C HIS A 411 16.44 10.19 26.12
N ARG A 412 16.18 10.12 27.42
CA ARG A 412 15.61 8.88 28.00
C ARG A 412 14.16 8.72 27.56
N ILE A 413 13.82 7.53 27.06
CA ILE A 413 12.46 7.17 26.70
C ILE A 413 11.71 6.79 27.96
N TRP A 414 10.72 7.59 28.36
CA TRP A 414 9.89 7.32 29.53
C TRP A 414 8.71 6.42 29.12
N SER A 415 8.50 5.32 29.82
CA SER A 415 7.45 4.35 29.56
C SER A 415 6.00 4.90 29.58
N LYS A 416 5.80 6.13 30.09
CA LYS A 416 4.49 6.80 30.11
C LYS A 416 3.98 7.27 28.73
N TYR A 417 4.83 7.34 27.73
CA TYR A 417 4.44 7.77 26.35
C TYR A 417 4.13 6.60 25.40
N ILE A 418 4.16 5.37 25.92
CA ILE A 418 3.88 4.16 25.12
C ILE A 418 2.38 3.87 25.01
N THR A 419 1.56 4.48 25.85
CA THR A 419 0.10 4.26 25.85
C THR A 419 -0.64 5.59 25.94
N HIS A 420 -1.59 5.76 25.04
CA HIS A 420 -2.59 6.81 24.91
C HIS A 420 -2.18 8.04 24.08
N ILE A 421 -2.26 7.88 22.76
CA ILE A 421 -2.94 8.89 21.95
C ILE A 421 -4.09 8.14 21.26
N ILE A 422 -5.20 8.12 21.98
CA ILE A 422 -6.54 8.08 21.40
C ILE A 422 -6.80 9.56 21.03
N MET A 423 -6.68 9.90 19.78
CA MET A 423 -7.38 10.99 19.11
C MET A 423 -7.66 10.57 17.69
#